data_857130516714c89c80590eb3be331b22
#
_entry.id   857130516714c89c80590eb3be331b22
#
_cell.length_a   1.000
_cell.length_b   1.000
_cell.length_c   1.000
_cell.angle_alpha   90.00
_cell.angle_beta   90.00
_cell.angle_gamma   90.00
#
_symmetry.space_group_name_H-M   'P 1'
#
loop_
_entity.id
_entity.type
_entity.pdbx_description
1 polymer ?
#
loop_
_entity_poly.entity_id
_entity_poly.type
_entity_poly.pdbx_seq_one_letter_code
_entity_poly.pdbx_strand_id
1 'polypeptide(L)'
;MNAAYSGLADWFEYLNADCDYEKWSQYLYERLCAQGIVRGRGLDIGCGSGVFCRAFSRRGYSMTGYDNSEEMLSRAQRLAAREGDASAYILCDARRVRVLGGRADFALCVNDCLNYIPQGDVLPFFRRVASCLRKGGAFLFDVSSAKKLREEVAGNTFCEDREEIAWMWFNTPYADRVEMDVTLFIKEKDGRFRREDEHHTQYIHERAALAEAAEEAGFEVRAVEGAFGDPADLRRENFICVRR
;
A
#
# COMPACT_ATOMS: atom_id res chain seq x y z
N MET A 1 13.91 -17.58 -1.35
CA MET A 1 13.79 -16.11 -1.22
C MET A 1 12.70 -15.88 -0.19
N ASN A 2 13.01 -15.19 0.90
CA ASN A 2 12.00 -14.82 1.87
C ASN A 2 10.99 -13.89 1.21
N ALA A 3 9.71 -13.99 1.56
CA ALA A 3 8.70 -13.06 1.10
C ALA A 3 9.07 -11.64 1.57
N ALA A 4 8.77 -10.62 0.76
CA ALA A 4 8.92 -9.23 1.17
C ALA A 4 8.17 -9.00 2.50
N TYR A 5 8.75 -8.22 3.39
CA TYR A 5 8.23 -7.89 4.73
C TYR A 5 8.21 -9.04 5.75
N SER A 6 8.98 -10.12 5.59
CA SER A 6 9.04 -11.17 6.61
C SER A 6 9.78 -10.75 7.88
N GLY A 7 10.94 -10.12 7.74
CA GLY A 7 11.75 -9.60 8.85
C GLY A 7 11.32 -8.20 9.32
N LEU A 8 10.81 -7.39 8.38
CA LEU A 8 10.34 -6.03 8.65
C LEU A 8 9.00 -5.96 9.38
N ALA A 9 8.17 -7.01 9.38
CA ALA A 9 6.80 -6.95 9.86
C ALA A 9 6.68 -6.39 11.30
N ASP A 10 7.53 -6.81 12.24
CA ASP A 10 7.50 -6.33 13.60
C ASP A 10 8.06 -4.90 13.78
N TRP A 11 8.88 -4.45 12.84
CA TRP A 11 9.52 -3.14 12.85
C TRP A 11 8.89 -2.14 11.90
N PHE A 12 7.95 -2.58 11.07
CA PHE A 12 7.37 -1.78 9.97
C PHE A 12 6.84 -0.42 10.45
N GLU A 13 6.02 -0.37 11.50
CA GLU A 13 5.47 0.89 12.03
C GLU A 13 6.54 1.74 12.71
N TYR A 14 7.55 1.12 13.35
CA TYR A 14 8.66 1.83 13.97
C TYR A 14 9.57 2.49 12.92
N LEU A 15 9.88 1.77 11.84
CA LEU A 15 10.69 2.27 10.74
C LEU A 15 9.99 3.33 9.90
N ASN A 16 8.66 3.27 9.85
CA ASN A 16 7.80 4.24 9.16
C ASN A 16 7.12 5.21 10.14
N ALA A 17 7.74 5.50 11.29
CA ALA A 17 7.16 6.40 12.29
C ALA A 17 7.02 7.86 11.80
N ASP A 18 7.79 8.24 10.79
CA ASP A 18 7.70 9.52 10.07
C ASP A 18 6.55 9.55 9.06
N CYS A 19 5.95 8.40 8.72
CA CYS A 19 4.76 8.33 7.91
C CYS A 19 3.54 8.75 8.74
N ASP A 20 3.01 9.94 8.44
CA ASP A 20 1.81 10.46 9.13
C ASP A 20 0.55 9.71 8.64
N TYR A 21 0.38 8.46 9.14
CA TYR A 21 -0.76 7.61 8.82
C TYR A 21 -2.11 8.22 9.23
N GLU A 22 -2.13 9.06 10.26
CA GLU A 22 -3.35 9.75 10.69
C GLU A 22 -3.77 10.77 9.64
N LYS A 23 -2.85 11.66 9.23
CA LYS A 23 -3.07 12.62 8.15
C LYS A 23 -3.44 11.92 6.85
N TRP A 24 -2.78 10.79 6.55
CA TRP A 24 -3.07 10.03 5.33
C TRP A 24 -4.45 9.39 5.37
N SER A 25 -4.83 8.76 6.47
CA SER A 25 -6.17 8.20 6.61
C SER A 25 -7.26 9.26 6.56
N GLN A 26 -6.98 10.48 7.08
CA GLN A 26 -7.88 11.61 6.98
C GLN A 26 -8.03 12.09 5.52
N TYR A 27 -6.92 12.25 4.80
CA TYR A 27 -6.93 12.58 3.38
C TYR A 27 -7.77 11.59 2.56
N LEU A 28 -7.51 10.28 2.70
CA LEU A 28 -8.28 9.24 2.00
C LEU A 28 -9.78 9.28 2.34
N TYR A 29 -10.10 9.48 3.62
CA TYR A 29 -11.48 9.63 4.07
C TYR A 29 -12.19 10.81 3.41
N GLU A 30 -11.54 11.98 3.34
CA GLU A 30 -12.10 13.15 2.67
C GLU A 30 -12.35 12.90 1.18
N ARG A 31 -11.44 12.17 0.51
CA ARG A 31 -11.62 11.80 -0.90
C ARG A 31 -12.78 10.83 -1.10
N LEU A 32 -13.01 9.87 -0.18
CA LEU A 32 -14.18 8.99 -0.19
C LEU A 32 -15.47 9.78 0.06
N CYS A 33 -15.48 10.68 1.03
CA CYS A 33 -16.64 11.54 1.32
C CYS A 33 -17.02 12.41 0.10
N ALA A 34 -16.01 12.94 -0.61
CA ALA A 34 -16.23 13.71 -1.85
C ALA A 34 -16.88 12.86 -2.97
N GLN A 35 -16.74 11.53 -2.93
CA GLN A 35 -17.45 10.60 -3.82
C GLN A 35 -18.76 10.09 -3.22
N GLY A 36 -19.26 10.66 -2.10
CA GLY A 36 -20.50 10.28 -1.44
C GLY A 36 -20.40 8.98 -0.63
N ILE A 37 -19.20 8.47 -0.37
CA ILE A 37 -18.98 7.22 0.38
C ILE A 37 -18.62 7.57 1.82
N VAL A 38 -19.63 7.76 2.67
CA VAL A 38 -19.45 8.14 4.09
C VAL A 38 -19.56 6.96 5.05
N ARG A 39 -19.92 5.79 4.54
CA ARG A 39 -19.99 4.49 5.25
C ARG A 39 -20.05 3.36 4.24
N GLY A 40 -19.90 2.13 4.66
CA GLY A 40 -20.04 0.95 3.82
C GLY A 40 -18.90 -0.04 4.00
N ARG A 41 -18.67 -0.85 2.99
CA ARG A 41 -17.68 -1.91 2.96
C ARG A 41 -16.44 -1.44 2.19
N GLY A 42 -15.28 -1.51 2.83
CA GLY A 42 -13.99 -1.17 2.23
C GLY A 42 -13.07 -2.37 2.11
N LEU A 43 -12.29 -2.37 1.06
CA LEU A 43 -11.18 -3.29 0.84
C LEU A 43 -9.87 -2.50 0.99
N ASP A 44 -8.90 -3.09 1.65
CA ASP A 44 -7.53 -2.56 1.76
C ASP A 44 -6.59 -3.60 1.15
N ILE A 45 -6.11 -3.32 -0.06
CA ILE A 45 -5.32 -4.26 -0.87
C ILE A 45 -3.84 -3.93 -0.68
N GLY A 46 -3.06 -4.87 -0.17
CA GLY A 46 -1.71 -4.63 0.36
C GLY A 46 -1.79 -3.96 1.73
N CYS A 47 -2.66 -4.46 2.60
CA CYS A 47 -3.00 -3.79 3.87
C CYS A 47 -1.85 -3.78 4.89
N GLY A 48 -0.81 -4.58 4.69
CA GLY A 48 0.31 -4.70 5.61
C GLY A 48 -0.15 -4.99 7.05
N SER A 49 0.29 -4.19 8.00
CA SER A 49 -0.10 -4.28 9.43
C SER A 49 -1.53 -3.81 9.72
N GLY A 50 -2.34 -3.45 8.70
CA GLY A 50 -3.75 -3.10 8.83
C GLY A 50 -4.01 -1.68 9.34
N VAL A 51 -3.08 -0.76 9.19
CA VAL A 51 -3.22 0.63 9.68
C VAL A 51 -4.47 1.30 9.12
N PHE A 52 -4.67 1.25 7.81
CA PHE A 52 -5.84 1.85 7.17
C PHE A 52 -7.13 1.08 7.48
N CYS A 53 -7.08 -0.25 7.56
CA CYS A 53 -8.24 -1.04 8.02
C CYS A 53 -8.74 -0.54 9.38
N ARG A 54 -7.87 -0.44 10.39
CA ARG A 54 -8.23 0.04 11.73
C ARG A 54 -8.69 1.49 11.71
N ALA A 55 -8.03 2.36 10.95
CA ALA A 55 -8.41 3.77 10.84
C ALA A 55 -9.81 3.97 10.25
N PHE A 56 -10.17 3.20 9.23
CA PHE A 56 -11.49 3.26 8.60
C PHE A 56 -12.56 2.54 9.43
N SER A 57 -12.22 1.44 10.10
CA SER A 57 -13.13 0.76 11.03
C SER A 57 -13.56 1.69 12.16
N ARG A 58 -12.65 2.46 12.75
CA ARG A 58 -12.99 3.50 13.76
C ARG A 58 -13.94 4.59 13.23
N ARG A 59 -13.98 4.79 11.91
CA ARG A 59 -14.93 5.70 11.24
C ARG A 59 -16.25 5.03 10.85
N GLY A 60 -16.45 3.75 11.24
CA GLY A 60 -17.68 3.01 11.01
C GLY A 60 -17.78 2.28 9.67
N TYR A 61 -16.68 2.10 8.97
CA TYR A 61 -16.63 1.24 7.78
C TYR A 61 -16.38 -0.22 8.15
N SER A 62 -16.94 -1.16 7.39
CA SER A 62 -16.63 -2.59 7.49
C SER A 62 -15.44 -2.90 6.59
N MET A 63 -14.27 -3.15 7.16
CA MET A 63 -13.03 -3.30 6.41
C MET A 63 -12.63 -4.77 6.24
N THR A 64 -12.05 -5.07 5.07
CA THR A 64 -11.34 -6.32 4.80
C THR A 64 -9.98 -5.99 4.20
N GLY A 65 -8.92 -6.37 4.90
CA GLY A 65 -7.54 -6.25 4.46
C GLY A 65 -7.06 -7.50 3.73
N TYR A 66 -6.31 -7.30 2.67
CA TYR A 66 -5.66 -8.35 1.87
C TYR A 66 -4.17 -8.06 1.81
N ASP A 67 -3.36 -9.05 2.11
CA ASP A 67 -1.90 -8.97 1.96
C ASP A 67 -1.34 -10.33 1.57
N ASN A 68 -0.16 -10.37 0.97
CA ASN A 68 0.53 -11.61 0.63
C ASN A 68 1.57 -12.04 1.67
N SER A 69 1.82 -11.23 2.71
CA SER A 69 2.69 -11.57 3.85
C SER A 69 1.85 -12.09 5.03
N GLU A 70 2.10 -13.33 5.42
CA GLU A 70 1.47 -13.95 6.59
C GLU A 70 1.90 -13.25 7.89
N GLU A 71 3.15 -12.80 7.95
CA GLU A 71 3.73 -12.08 9.10
C GLU A 71 3.04 -10.73 9.30
N MET A 72 2.85 -9.97 8.21
CA MET A 72 2.12 -8.69 8.26
C MET A 72 0.68 -8.89 8.70
N LEU A 73 -0.02 -9.90 8.17
CA LEU A 73 -1.39 -10.20 8.57
C LEU A 73 -1.50 -10.67 10.03
N SER A 74 -0.55 -11.48 10.50
CA SER A 74 -0.47 -11.87 11.91
C SER A 74 -0.31 -10.65 12.81
N ARG A 75 0.51 -9.68 12.42
CA ARG A 75 0.64 -8.40 13.12
C ARG A 75 -0.68 -7.61 13.07
N ALA A 76 -1.29 -7.47 11.88
CA ALA A 76 -2.56 -6.77 11.71
C ALA A 76 -3.65 -7.33 12.64
N GLN A 77 -3.79 -8.65 12.71
CA GLN A 77 -4.74 -9.33 13.60
C GLN A 77 -4.46 -9.07 15.08
N ARG A 78 -3.18 -9.12 15.50
CA ARG A 78 -2.81 -8.81 16.89
C ARG A 78 -3.16 -7.36 17.28
N LEU A 79 -2.89 -6.41 16.38
CA LEU A 79 -3.19 -5.00 16.62
C LEU A 79 -4.70 -4.75 16.63
N ALA A 80 -5.45 -5.32 15.67
CA ALA A 80 -6.90 -5.24 15.62
C ALA A 80 -7.55 -5.79 16.90
N ALA A 81 -7.10 -6.95 17.38
CA ALA A 81 -7.60 -7.53 18.63
C ALA A 81 -7.36 -6.64 19.85
N ARG A 82 -6.19 -5.97 19.94
CA ARG A 82 -5.87 -5.02 21.02
C ARG A 82 -6.75 -3.77 20.99
N GLU A 83 -7.13 -3.31 19.79
CA GLU A 83 -7.95 -2.11 19.59
C GLU A 83 -9.46 -2.42 19.57
N GLY A 84 -9.87 -3.70 19.64
CA GLY A 84 -11.27 -4.12 19.52
C GLY A 84 -11.83 -3.90 18.10
N ASP A 85 -10.97 -3.90 17.10
CA ASP A 85 -11.33 -3.73 15.69
C ASP A 85 -11.83 -5.05 15.10
N ALA A 86 -12.93 -4.99 14.35
CA ALA A 86 -13.59 -6.13 13.72
C ALA A 86 -13.20 -6.36 12.25
N SER A 87 -12.16 -5.69 11.76
CA SER A 87 -11.67 -5.88 10.39
C SER A 87 -11.24 -7.32 10.15
N ALA A 88 -11.58 -7.86 8.98
CA ALA A 88 -11.12 -9.16 8.53
C ALA A 88 -9.80 -9.02 7.77
N TYR A 89 -8.92 -10.03 7.90
CA TYR A 89 -7.63 -10.05 7.21
C TYR A 89 -7.47 -11.37 6.46
N ILE A 90 -7.08 -11.30 5.18
CA ILE A 90 -7.06 -12.43 4.26
C ILE A 90 -5.70 -12.50 3.55
N LEU A 91 -5.03 -13.65 3.66
CA LEU A 91 -3.81 -13.93 2.90
C LEU A 91 -4.15 -14.09 1.41
N CYS A 92 -3.72 -13.14 0.59
CA CYS A 92 -4.07 -13.11 -0.83
C CYS A 92 -3.11 -12.22 -1.62
N ASP A 93 -2.66 -12.72 -2.76
CA ASP A 93 -2.01 -11.86 -3.78
C ASP A 93 -3.02 -10.81 -4.27
N ALA A 94 -2.62 -9.54 -4.30
CA ALA A 94 -3.44 -8.41 -4.74
C ALA A 94 -4.13 -8.66 -6.09
N ARG A 95 -3.45 -9.32 -7.02
CA ARG A 95 -3.97 -9.68 -8.35
C ARG A 95 -5.10 -10.71 -8.33
N ARG A 96 -5.34 -11.34 -7.18
CA ARG A 96 -6.36 -12.40 -6.99
C ARG A 96 -7.46 -12.00 -6.02
N VAL A 97 -7.50 -10.75 -5.58
CA VAL A 97 -8.49 -10.25 -4.62
C VAL A 97 -9.92 -10.60 -5.04
N ARG A 98 -10.74 -11.00 -4.07
CA ARG A 98 -12.16 -11.35 -4.25
C ARG A 98 -12.96 -10.86 -3.05
N VAL A 99 -14.16 -10.41 -3.29
CA VAL A 99 -15.08 -10.00 -2.22
C VAL A 99 -16.04 -11.13 -1.92
N LEU A 100 -16.16 -11.48 -0.67
CA LEU A 100 -17.15 -12.44 -0.17
C LEU A 100 -18.43 -11.68 0.26
N GLY A 101 -19.60 -12.18 -0.13
CA GLY A 101 -20.87 -11.67 0.35
C GLY A 101 -21.33 -10.32 -0.25
N GLY A 102 -21.06 -10.07 -1.52
CA GLY A 102 -21.50 -8.87 -2.24
C GLY A 102 -20.37 -7.89 -2.54
N ARG A 103 -20.67 -6.83 -3.31
CA ARG A 103 -19.66 -5.86 -3.76
C ARG A 103 -19.35 -4.83 -2.69
N ALA A 104 -18.08 -4.35 -2.68
CA ALA A 104 -17.64 -3.29 -1.79
C ALA A 104 -18.02 -1.89 -2.32
N ASP A 105 -18.05 -0.93 -1.41
CA ASP A 105 -18.29 0.48 -1.73
C ASP A 105 -17.01 1.17 -2.19
N PHE A 106 -15.86 0.76 -1.64
CA PHE A 106 -14.56 1.29 -2.06
C PHE A 106 -13.44 0.26 -1.89
N ALA A 107 -12.33 0.52 -2.54
CA ALA A 107 -11.06 -0.18 -2.37
C ALA A 107 -9.93 0.84 -2.21
N LEU A 108 -8.98 0.51 -1.34
CA LEU A 108 -7.68 1.17 -1.19
C LEU A 108 -6.60 0.24 -1.73
N CYS A 109 -5.59 0.80 -2.37
CA CYS A 109 -4.33 0.14 -2.70
C CYS A 109 -3.24 1.20 -2.54
N VAL A 110 -2.83 1.45 -1.30
CA VAL A 110 -2.04 2.62 -0.92
C VAL A 110 -0.71 2.21 -0.29
N ASN A 111 0.16 3.20 -0.08
CA ASN A 111 1.52 3.01 0.41
C ASN A 111 2.39 2.19 -0.54
N ASP A 112 2.45 2.65 -1.80
CA ASP A 112 3.28 2.06 -2.87
C ASP A 112 2.95 0.60 -3.23
N CYS A 113 1.85 0.04 -2.74
CA CYS A 113 1.46 -1.34 -3.02
C CYS A 113 1.39 -1.62 -4.53
N LEU A 114 0.89 -0.65 -5.32
CA LEU A 114 0.80 -0.82 -6.78
C LEU A 114 2.18 -0.92 -7.45
N ASN A 115 3.23 -0.32 -6.88
CA ASN A 115 4.59 -0.44 -7.43
C ASN A 115 5.14 -1.89 -7.35
N TYR A 116 4.54 -2.77 -6.57
CA TYR A 116 4.89 -4.20 -6.55
C TYR A 116 4.21 -5.02 -7.65
N ILE A 117 3.33 -4.42 -8.45
CA ILE A 117 2.62 -5.09 -9.55
C ILE A 117 3.34 -4.79 -10.86
N PRO A 118 3.80 -5.82 -11.62
CA PRO A 118 4.41 -5.61 -12.94
C PRO A 118 3.48 -4.85 -13.89
N GLN A 119 4.03 -4.03 -14.80
CA GLN A 119 3.24 -3.22 -15.74
C GLN A 119 2.20 -4.06 -16.51
N GLY A 120 2.59 -5.26 -16.96
CA GLY A 120 1.69 -6.17 -17.69
C GLY A 120 0.51 -6.70 -16.87
N ASP A 121 0.61 -6.66 -15.54
CA ASP A 121 -0.44 -7.15 -14.63
C ASP A 121 -1.35 -6.02 -14.12
N VAL A 122 -1.05 -4.74 -14.40
CA VAL A 122 -1.82 -3.58 -13.89
C VAL A 122 -3.25 -3.59 -14.41
N LEU A 123 -3.46 -3.73 -15.71
CA LEU A 123 -4.81 -3.76 -16.28
C LEU A 123 -5.63 -4.97 -15.81
N PRO A 124 -5.12 -6.21 -15.79
CA PRO A 124 -5.80 -7.33 -15.16
C PRO A 124 -6.15 -7.08 -13.68
N PHE A 125 -5.24 -6.48 -12.91
CA PHE A 125 -5.47 -6.11 -11.52
C PHE A 125 -6.60 -5.08 -11.39
N PHE A 126 -6.57 -3.99 -12.17
CA PHE A 126 -7.63 -2.98 -12.14
C PHE A 126 -9.00 -3.56 -12.52
N ARG A 127 -9.07 -4.43 -13.53
CA ARG A 127 -10.31 -5.16 -13.88
C ARG A 127 -10.79 -6.03 -12.71
N ARG A 128 -9.86 -6.64 -11.97
CA ARG A 128 -10.19 -7.43 -10.79
C ARG A 128 -10.79 -6.54 -9.69
N VAL A 129 -10.15 -5.40 -9.37
CA VAL A 129 -10.67 -4.43 -8.40
C VAL A 129 -12.05 -3.92 -8.83
N ALA A 130 -12.24 -3.56 -10.10
CA ALA A 130 -13.54 -3.14 -10.64
C ALA A 130 -14.62 -4.20 -10.42
N SER A 131 -14.29 -5.49 -10.59
CA SER A 131 -15.25 -6.58 -10.33
C SER A 131 -15.67 -6.71 -8.87
N CYS A 132 -14.82 -6.25 -7.94
CA CYS A 132 -15.07 -6.26 -6.50
C CYS A 132 -15.96 -5.10 -6.03
N LEU A 133 -16.01 -4.01 -6.77
CA LEU A 133 -16.73 -2.79 -6.39
C LEU A 133 -18.15 -2.76 -6.97
N ARG A 134 -19.09 -2.07 -6.31
CA ARG A 134 -20.38 -1.71 -6.90
C ARG A 134 -20.21 -0.60 -7.95
N LYS A 135 -21.18 -0.38 -8.81
CA LYS A 135 -21.22 0.82 -9.66
C LYS A 135 -21.23 2.08 -8.79
N GLY A 136 -20.45 3.09 -9.17
CA GLY A 136 -20.23 4.29 -8.35
C GLY A 136 -19.34 4.04 -7.12
N GLY A 137 -18.77 2.85 -6.95
CA GLY A 137 -17.77 2.57 -5.92
C GLY A 137 -16.43 3.22 -6.25
N ALA A 138 -15.69 3.65 -5.22
CA ALA A 138 -14.42 4.32 -5.39
C ALA A 138 -13.23 3.36 -5.33
N PHE A 139 -12.20 3.63 -6.11
CA PHE A 139 -10.90 3.01 -6.01
C PHE A 139 -9.84 4.10 -5.83
N LEU A 140 -9.21 4.12 -4.67
CA LEU A 140 -8.13 5.03 -4.32
C LEU A 140 -6.83 4.25 -4.27
N PHE A 141 -5.86 4.65 -5.06
CA PHE A 141 -4.54 4.04 -5.04
C PHE A 141 -3.45 5.09 -5.18
N ASP A 142 -2.26 4.77 -4.73
CA ASP A 142 -1.09 5.60 -4.97
C ASP A 142 0.07 4.80 -5.56
N VAL A 143 1.03 5.57 -6.05
CA VAL A 143 2.33 5.07 -6.48
C VAL A 143 3.43 6.04 -6.04
N SER A 144 4.60 5.51 -5.70
CA SER A 144 5.84 6.25 -5.83
C SER A 144 6.02 6.63 -7.30
N SER A 145 6.10 7.93 -7.59
CA SER A 145 6.12 8.40 -8.98
C SER A 145 7.34 7.90 -9.75
N ALA A 146 7.20 7.79 -11.06
CA ALA A 146 8.31 7.44 -11.95
C ALA A 146 9.52 8.35 -11.75
N LYS A 147 9.27 9.65 -11.52
CA LYS A 147 10.32 10.63 -11.22
C LYS A 147 11.05 10.29 -9.92
N LYS A 148 10.32 10.05 -8.81
CA LYS A 148 10.93 9.68 -7.53
C LYS A 148 11.76 8.41 -7.67
N LEU A 149 11.22 7.36 -8.29
CA LEU A 149 11.93 6.10 -8.44
C LEU A 149 13.21 6.24 -9.26
N ARG A 150 13.20 7.04 -10.33
CA ARG A 150 14.37 7.22 -11.20
C ARG A 150 15.42 8.20 -10.65
N GLU A 151 14.99 9.30 -10.04
CA GLU A 151 15.89 10.39 -9.68
C GLU A 151 16.32 10.35 -8.21
N GLU A 152 15.47 9.85 -7.31
CA GLU A 152 15.73 9.89 -5.87
C GLU A 152 16.06 8.50 -5.30
N VAL A 153 15.51 7.42 -5.85
CA VAL A 153 15.68 6.07 -5.31
C VAL A 153 16.73 5.29 -6.09
N ALA A 154 16.62 5.27 -7.42
CA ALA A 154 17.49 4.48 -8.28
C ALA A 154 18.98 4.84 -8.10
N GLY A 155 19.80 3.82 -7.89
CA GLY A 155 21.25 3.98 -7.75
C GLY A 155 21.71 4.61 -6.43
N ASN A 156 20.79 4.99 -5.55
CA ASN A 156 21.12 5.51 -4.22
C ASN A 156 21.17 4.40 -3.17
N THR A 157 21.90 4.66 -2.10
CA THR A 157 21.93 3.82 -0.91
C THR A 157 21.42 4.63 0.26
N PHE A 158 20.52 4.03 1.01
CA PHE A 158 19.99 4.63 2.24
C PHE A 158 20.41 3.78 3.42
N CYS A 159 20.66 4.40 4.55
CA CYS A 159 20.92 3.70 5.80
C CYS A 159 20.47 4.55 6.98
N GLU A 160 20.15 3.87 8.05
CA GLU A 160 19.83 4.51 9.32
C GLU A 160 20.28 3.60 10.45
N ASP A 161 20.81 4.21 11.51
CA ASP A 161 21.21 3.55 12.74
C ASP A 161 20.34 4.10 13.89
N ARG A 162 19.48 3.24 14.42
CA ARG A 162 18.66 3.52 15.60
C ARG A 162 19.06 2.55 16.72
N GLU A 163 18.71 2.87 17.96
CA GLU A 163 19.14 2.11 19.14
C GLU A 163 18.81 0.61 19.07
N GLU A 164 17.64 0.25 18.55
CA GLU A 164 17.16 -1.14 18.52
C GLU A 164 17.29 -1.80 17.15
N ILE A 165 17.50 -1.02 16.08
CA ILE A 165 17.59 -1.52 14.71
C ILE A 165 18.43 -0.58 13.85
N ALA A 166 19.34 -1.16 13.07
CA ALA A 166 20.00 -0.46 11.98
C ALA A 166 19.62 -1.13 10.64
N TRP A 167 19.58 -0.35 9.59
CA TRP A 167 19.30 -0.90 8.26
C TRP A 167 20.12 -0.22 7.16
N MET A 168 20.38 -0.99 6.11
CA MET A 168 20.99 -0.54 4.87
C MET A 168 20.10 -0.95 3.71
N TRP A 169 19.88 -0.04 2.78
CA TRP A 169 19.01 -0.23 1.64
C TRP A 169 19.76 0.16 0.37
N PHE A 170 20.07 -0.84 -0.45
CA PHE A 170 20.78 -0.69 -1.71
C PHE A 170 19.80 -0.79 -2.88
N ASN A 171 19.87 0.16 -3.82
CA ASN A 171 18.96 0.23 -4.94
C ASN A 171 19.70 -0.01 -6.25
N THR A 172 19.26 -1.01 -7.00
CA THR A 172 19.78 -1.32 -8.35
C THR A 172 18.76 -0.89 -9.39
N PRO A 173 19.09 0.12 -10.25
CA PRO A 173 18.18 0.61 -11.27
C PRO A 173 18.13 -0.30 -12.48
N TYR A 174 16.89 -0.47 -13.00
CA TYR A 174 16.60 -1.04 -14.32
C TYR A 174 15.71 -0.07 -15.10
N ALA A 175 15.51 -0.32 -16.39
CA ALA A 175 14.72 0.56 -17.24
C ALA A 175 13.25 0.70 -16.77
N ASP A 176 12.68 -0.37 -16.24
CA ASP A 176 11.28 -0.51 -15.88
C ASP A 176 11.02 -0.70 -14.38
N ARG A 177 12.07 -0.84 -13.57
CA ARG A 177 11.95 -1.12 -12.14
C ARG A 177 13.19 -0.71 -11.36
N VAL A 178 13.08 -0.70 -10.05
CA VAL A 178 14.18 -0.64 -9.11
C VAL A 178 14.14 -1.90 -8.24
N GLU A 179 15.24 -2.63 -8.19
CA GLU A 179 15.44 -3.74 -7.24
C GLU A 179 16.11 -3.20 -5.97
N MET A 180 15.64 -3.62 -4.83
CA MET A 180 15.98 -3.07 -3.53
C MET A 180 16.39 -4.19 -2.60
N ASP A 181 17.67 -4.20 -2.21
CA ASP A 181 18.21 -5.13 -1.22
C ASP A 181 18.30 -4.42 0.13
N VAL A 182 17.53 -4.90 1.10
CA VAL A 182 17.45 -4.33 2.44
C VAL A 182 18.10 -5.29 3.42
N THR A 183 19.13 -4.84 4.13
CA THR A 183 19.72 -5.57 5.25
C THR A 183 19.34 -4.89 6.55
N LEU A 184 18.77 -5.66 7.47
CA LEU A 184 18.38 -5.25 8.81
C LEU A 184 19.33 -5.85 9.83
N PHE A 185 19.69 -5.08 10.85
CA PHE A 185 20.38 -5.53 12.05
C PHE A 185 19.50 -5.23 13.24
N ILE A 186 18.86 -6.24 13.79
CA ILE A 186 17.86 -6.14 14.87
C ILE A 186 18.53 -6.54 16.17
N LYS A 187 18.53 -5.64 17.16
CA LYS A 187 19.10 -5.88 18.47
C LYS A 187 18.29 -6.88 19.27
N GLU A 188 18.94 -7.89 19.79
CA GLU A 188 18.37 -8.90 20.63
C GLU A 188 18.56 -8.59 22.12
N LYS A 189 17.82 -9.26 22.99
CA LYS A 189 17.84 -9.04 24.45
C LYS A 189 19.21 -9.22 25.09
N ASP A 190 20.10 -10.01 24.48
CA ASP A 190 21.45 -10.26 24.94
C ASP A 190 22.48 -9.24 24.40
N GLY A 191 22.03 -8.23 23.65
CA GLY A 191 22.85 -7.16 23.09
C GLY A 191 23.49 -7.50 21.74
N ARG A 192 23.33 -8.71 21.24
CA ARG A 192 23.74 -9.05 19.87
C ARG A 192 22.77 -8.54 18.85
N PHE A 193 23.22 -8.46 17.59
CA PHE A 193 22.37 -8.09 16.48
C PHE A 193 22.10 -9.31 15.58
N ARG A 194 20.84 -9.57 15.33
CA ARG A 194 20.41 -10.55 14.34
C ARG A 194 20.31 -9.85 12.99
N ARG A 195 20.92 -10.43 11.96
CA ARG A 195 20.83 -9.94 10.60
C ARG A 195 19.64 -10.60 9.89
N GLU A 196 18.89 -9.78 9.16
CA GLU A 196 17.87 -10.22 8.19
C GLU A 196 18.08 -9.50 6.87
N ASP A 197 17.83 -10.20 5.77
CA ASP A 197 17.92 -9.65 4.42
C ASP A 197 16.59 -9.82 3.73
N GLU A 198 16.12 -8.76 3.08
CA GLU A 198 14.92 -8.75 2.25
C GLU A 198 15.24 -8.22 0.86
N HIS A 199 14.49 -8.69 -0.13
CA HIS A 199 14.57 -8.22 -1.49
C HIS A 199 13.20 -7.73 -1.95
N HIS A 200 13.16 -6.51 -2.48
CA HIS A 200 11.97 -5.88 -3.01
C HIS A 200 12.18 -5.47 -4.46
N THR A 201 11.10 -5.50 -5.23
CA THR A 201 11.08 -4.98 -6.60
C THR A 201 9.95 -4.00 -6.73
N GLN A 202 10.26 -2.74 -7.05
CA GLN A 202 9.25 -1.74 -7.37
C GLN A 202 9.31 -1.39 -8.86
N TYR A 203 8.20 -1.61 -9.54
CA TYR A 203 8.02 -1.28 -10.96
C TYR A 203 7.72 0.20 -11.13
N ILE A 204 8.29 0.78 -12.17
CA ILE A 204 8.11 2.19 -12.52
C ILE A 204 6.86 2.30 -13.40
N HIS A 205 5.85 3.01 -12.91
CA HIS A 205 4.61 3.24 -13.63
C HIS A 205 4.51 4.69 -14.08
N GLU A 206 4.21 4.89 -15.35
CA GLU A 206 3.92 6.22 -15.87
C GLU A 206 2.47 6.61 -15.56
N ARG A 207 2.27 7.86 -15.09
CA ARG A 207 0.94 8.39 -14.75
C ARG A 207 -0.09 8.17 -15.86
N ALA A 208 0.29 8.47 -17.10
CA ALA A 208 -0.62 8.34 -18.26
C ALA A 208 -1.04 6.89 -18.49
N ALA A 209 -0.10 5.93 -18.38
CA ALA A 209 -0.38 4.51 -18.54
C ALA A 209 -1.30 3.97 -17.43
N LEU A 210 -1.13 4.44 -16.19
CA LEU A 210 -2.02 4.07 -15.09
C LEU A 210 -3.44 4.62 -15.30
N ALA A 211 -3.56 5.87 -15.75
CA ALA A 211 -4.86 6.47 -16.04
C ALA A 211 -5.59 5.73 -17.18
N GLU A 212 -4.88 5.42 -18.27
CA GLU A 212 -5.43 4.65 -19.39
C GLU A 212 -5.87 3.25 -18.95
N ALA A 213 -5.05 2.54 -18.20
CA ALA A 213 -5.39 1.21 -17.67
C ALA A 213 -6.62 1.26 -16.73
N ALA A 214 -6.74 2.31 -15.89
CA ALA A 214 -7.91 2.48 -15.05
C ALA A 214 -9.19 2.71 -15.87
N GLU A 215 -9.13 3.54 -16.90
CA GLU A 215 -10.26 3.81 -17.80
C GLU A 215 -10.69 2.56 -18.57
N GLU A 216 -9.72 1.81 -19.10
CA GLU A 216 -9.96 0.53 -19.79
C GLU A 216 -10.54 -0.55 -18.85
N ALA A 217 -10.18 -0.51 -17.57
CA ALA A 217 -10.75 -1.39 -16.55
C ALA A 217 -12.18 -1.02 -16.13
N GLY A 218 -12.74 0.09 -16.64
CA GLY A 218 -14.09 0.55 -16.35
C GLY A 218 -14.20 1.55 -15.21
N PHE A 219 -13.10 2.22 -14.88
CA PHE A 219 -13.11 3.36 -13.97
C PHE A 219 -13.21 4.69 -14.71
N GLU A 220 -13.64 5.71 -14.01
CA GLU A 220 -13.47 7.11 -14.36
C GLU A 220 -12.42 7.68 -13.43
N VAL A 221 -11.31 8.20 -13.96
CA VAL A 221 -10.28 8.88 -13.19
C VAL A 221 -10.77 10.29 -12.87
N ARG A 222 -11.14 10.54 -11.63
CA ARG A 222 -11.67 11.84 -11.15
C ARG A 222 -10.58 12.85 -10.88
N ALA A 223 -9.46 12.38 -10.32
CA ALA A 223 -8.30 13.21 -10.01
C ALA A 223 -7.02 12.37 -9.91
N VAL A 224 -5.89 13.04 -10.15
CA VAL A 224 -4.56 12.56 -9.76
C VAL A 224 -3.91 13.70 -8.99
N GLU A 225 -3.61 13.46 -7.73
CA GLU A 225 -3.13 14.46 -6.77
C GLU A 225 -1.74 14.06 -6.25
N GLY A 226 -0.96 15.03 -5.80
CA GLY A 226 0.31 14.77 -5.11
C GLY A 226 0.11 14.23 -3.69
N ALA A 227 1.19 14.13 -2.92
CA ALA A 227 1.14 13.63 -1.55
C ALA A 227 0.14 14.44 -0.71
N PHE A 228 -0.81 13.77 -0.07
CA PHE A 228 -1.89 14.38 0.71
C PHE A 228 -2.69 15.47 -0.02
N GLY A 229 -2.74 15.43 -1.35
CA GLY A 229 -3.40 16.45 -2.17
C GLY A 229 -2.54 17.67 -2.46
N ASP A 230 -1.28 17.72 -2.05
CA ASP A 230 -0.36 18.80 -2.37
C ASP A 230 0.08 18.71 -3.84
N PRO A 231 -0.30 19.68 -4.69
CA PRO A 231 0.07 19.67 -6.11
C PRO A 231 1.58 19.87 -6.35
N ALA A 232 2.33 20.34 -5.35
CA ALA A 232 3.77 20.55 -5.45
C ALA A 232 4.57 19.28 -5.11
N ASP A 233 4.04 18.38 -4.28
CA ASP A 233 4.72 17.12 -3.92
C ASP A 233 4.29 15.97 -4.85
N LEU A 234 4.95 15.89 -6.00
CA LEU A 234 4.71 14.85 -7.00
C LEU A 234 5.58 13.59 -6.81
N ARG A 235 6.23 13.42 -5.66
CA ARG A 235 6.98 12.18 -5.34
C ARG A 235 6.04 11.00 -5.15
N ARG A 236 4.79 11.27 -4.75
CA ARG A 236 3.70 10.33 -4.66
C ARG A 236 2.53 10.81 -5.51
N GLU A 237 1.94 9.93 -6.28
CA GLU A 237 0.77 10.22 -7.09
C GLU A 237 -0.43 9.43 -6.58
N ASN A 238 -1.47 10.13 -6.13
CA ASN A 238 -2.70 9.56 -5.60
C ASN A 238 -3.80 9.63 -6.65
N PHE A 239 -4.32 8.49 -7.05
CA PHE A 239 -5.39 8.36 -8.02
C PHE A 239 -6.73 8.19 -7.31
N ILE A 240 -7.71 8.99 -7.68
CA ILE A 240 -9.09 8.91 -7.22
C ILE A 240 -9.93 8.46 -8.42
N CYS A 241 -10.40 7.22 -8.37
CA CYS A 241 -11.14 6.58 -9.46
C CYS A 241 -12.53 6.16 -8.99
N VAL A 242 -13.53 6.22 -9.88
CA VAL A 242 -14.90 5.79 -9.61
C VAL A 242 -15.33 4.78 -10.65
N ARG A 243 -15.89 3.65 -10.24
CA ARG A 243 -16.38 2.60 -11.13
C ARG A 243 -17.62 3.06 -11.91
N ARG A 244 -17.57 2.98 -13.23
CA ARG A 244 -18.68 3.25 -14.16
C ARG A 244 -19.81 2.22 -14.05
#